data_f8eec0e24de6724735e298dc10880e0d
#
_entry.id   f8eec0e24de6724735e298dc10880e0d
#
_cell.length_a   1.000
_cell.length_b   1.000
_cell.length_c   1.000
_cell.angle_alpha   90.00
_cell.angle_beta   90.00
_cell.angle_gamma   90.00
#
_symmetry.space_group_name_H-M   'P 1'
#
loop_
_entity.id
_entity.type
_entity.pdbx_description
1 polymer ?
#
loop_
_entity_poly.entity_id
_entity_poly.type
_entity_poly.pdbx_seq_one_letter_code
_entity_poly.pdbx_strand_id
1 'polypeptide(L)'
;GGLGSIEHYHDVLTTKGPGRVSPFFIPMTIINLASGQVAIRIGAKGPNSCAVTACATGNHCIGDAYRLIQRGDADVMVAGGAEAAVTPLGVAGFASAKALSFRNDEPTKASRPFDKDRDGFVLGEGAGVLVIEELEHALQRGVRIYGEIIGYGMNSDAYHITAPPEEGEGAVRCMELALKDAGINRDQIGYINAHGTSTMADAIETRAIKRVFGEQAFRIPVSSTKSMTGHLLGAAGGIEAVFSLLALFHGVLPPTINLDHPDPACDLDYIPNKARPSAIKTALSNSFGFGGVNACLIFTRLDA
;
A
#
# COMPACT_ATOMS: atom_id res chain seq x y z
N GLY A 1 -7.68 -0.12 -13.19
CA GLY A 1 -7.80 0.03 -14.65
C GLY A 1 -8.92 0.94 -15.07
N GLY A 2 -8.73 2.00 -15.73
CA GLY A 2 -9.57 2.81 -16.58
C GLY A 2 -11.06 3.01 -16.21
N LEU A 3 -11.44 3.02 -14.93
CA LEU A 3 -12.86 3.06 -14.51
C LEU A 3 -13.60 4.26 -15.12
N GLY A 4 -13.02 5.46 -15.07
CA GLY A 4 -13.60 6.64 -15.70
C GLY A 4 -13.72 6.52 -17.23
N SER A 5 -12.80 5.82 -17.89
CA SER A 5 -12.93 5.52 -19.32
C SER A 5 -14.07 4.55 -19.60
N ILE A 6 -14.28 3.57 -18.72
CA ILE A 6 -15.40 2.61 -18.85
C ILE A 6 -16.72 3.35 -18.70
N GLU A 7 -16.89 4.20 -17.68
CA GLU A 7 -18.09 5.04 -17.50
C GLU A 7 -18.36 5.90 -18.74
N HIS A 8 -17.33 6.65 -19.19
CA HIS A 8 -17.46 7.54 -20.35
C HIS A 8 -17.86 6.79 -21.62
N TYR A 9 -17.20 5.67 -21.94
CA TYR A 9 -17.51 4.95 -23.19
C TYR A 9 -18.78 4.11 -23.09
N HIS A 10 -19.24 3.75 -21.89
CA HIS A 10 -20.56 3.21 -21.71
C HIS A 10 -21.63 4.25 -22.13
N ASP A 11 -21.49 5.50 -21.68
CA ASP A 11 -22.39 6.59 -22.08
C ASP A 11 -22.32 6.88 -23.58
N VAL A 12 -21.12 6.90 -24.16
CA VAL A 12 -20.96 7.05 -25.63
C VAL A 12 -21.66 5.91 -26.37
N LEU A 13 -21.48 4.67 -25.94
CA LEU A 13 -22.10 3.50 -26.56
C LEU A 13 -23.63 3.60 -26.53
N THR A 14 -24.20 3.93 -25.38
CA THR A 14 -25.66 3.96 -25.19
C THR A 14 -26.33 5.16 -25.86
N THR A 15 -25.64 6.31 -25.93
CA THR A 15 -26.24 7.56 -26.49
C THR A 15 -25.88 7.80 -27.96
N LYS A 16 -24.73 7.33 -28.44
CA LYS A 16 -24.19 7.63 -29.79
C LYS A 16 -23.91 6.40 -30.65
N GLY A 17 -24.09 5.20 -30.07
CA GLY A 17 -23.90 3.92 -30.76
C GLY A 17 -22.45 3.45 -30.87
N PRO A 18 -22.22 2.19 -31.29
CA PRO A 18 -20.92 1.54 -31.27
C PRO A 18 -19.86 2.18 -32.18
N GLY A 19 -20.28 2.81 -33.28
CA GLY A 19 -19.35 3.50 -34.21
C GLY A 19 -18.68 4.77 -33.63
N ARG A 20 -19.05 5.19 -32.42
CA ARG A 20 -18.47 6.34 -31.73
C ARG A 20 -17.55 5.96 -30.58
N VAL A 21 -17.45 4.67 -30.25
CA VAL A 21 -16.47 4.19 -29.27
C VAL A 21 -15.07 4.31 -29.87
N SER A 22 -14.14 4.90 -29.12
CA SER A 22 -12.76 5.10 -29.58
C SER A 22 -12.03 3.77 -29.79
N PRO A 23 -11.22 3.63 -30.84
CA PRO A 23 -10.33 2.47 -30.98
C PRO A 23 -9.28 2.36 -29.85
N PHE A 24 -9.06 3.45 -29.12
CA PHE A 24 -8.19 3.46 -27.95
C PHE A 24 -8.89 3.05 -26.63
N PHE A 25 -10.21 2.77 -26.66
CA PHE A 25 -10.94 2.38 -25.44
C PHE A 25 -10.28 1.19 -24.73
N ILE A 26 -9.98 0.13 -25.46
CA ILE A 26 -9.32 -1.05 -24.87
C ILE A 26 -7.94 -0.71 -24.30
N PRO A 27 -7.02 -0.07 -25.04
CA PRO A 27 -5.74 0.37 -24.47
C PRO A 27 -5.85 1.28 -23.24
N MET A 28 -6.91 2.08 -23.13
CA MET A 28 -7.14 2.95 -21.97
C MET A 28 -7.69 2.23 -20.73
N THR A 29 -8.24 1.03 -20.89
CA THR A 29 -8.95 0.32 -19.82
C THR A 29 -8.25 -0.93 -19.33
N ILE A 30 -7.44 -1.61 -20.15
CA ILE A 30 -6.74 -2.81 -19.70
C ILE A 30 -5.58 -2.44 -18.76
N ILE A 31 -5.48 -3.20 -17.68
CA ILE A 31 -4.71 -2.86 -16.48
C ILE A 31 -3.20 -2.80 -16.76
N ASN A 32 -2.69 -3.70 -17.59
CA ASN A 32 -1.27 -3.79 -17.93
C ASN A 32 -0.75 -2.61 -18.79
N LEU A 33 -1.63 -1.76 -19.31
CA LEU A 33 -1.19 -0.64 -20.15
C LEU A 33 -0.51 0.49 -19.36
N ALA A 34 -0.71 0.61 -18.07
CA ALA A 34 0.06 1.54 -17.25
C ALA A 34 1.55 1.18 -17.29
N SER A 35 1.91 -0.04 -16.95
CA SER A 35 3.30 -0.54 -17.05
C SER A 35 3.78 -0.61 -18.49
N GLY A 36 2.92 -1.01 -19.43
CA GLY A 36 3.23 -1.05 -20.87
C GLY A 36 3.63 0.31 -21.44
N GLN A 37 2.90 1.37 -21.13
CA GLN A 37 3.23 2.74 -21.55
C GLN A 37 4.55 3.24 -20.96
N VAL A 38 4.80 2.94 -19.67
CA VAL A 38 6.09 3.25 -19.05
C VAL A 38 7.22 2.51 -19.78
N ALA A 39 7.09 1.21 -19.99
CA ALA A 39 8.09 0.41 -20.68
C ALA A 39 8.40 0.93 -22.10
N ILE A 40 7.37 1.29 -22.88
CA ILE A 40 7.53 1.88 -24.22
C ILE A 40 8.29 3.19 -24.14
N ARG A 41 7.92 4.06 -23.19
CA ARG A 41 8.51 5.41 -23.07
C ARG A 41 9.98 5.39 -22.68
N ILE A 42 10.39 4.46 -21.82
CA ILE A 42 11.79 4.34 -21.36
C ILE A 42 12.60 3.29 -22.12
N GLY A 43 11.99 2.56 -23.05
CA GLY A 43 12.64 1.51 -23.83
C GLY A 43 12.97 0.26 -23.01
N ALA A 44 12.26 0.00 -21.91
CA ALA A 44 12.49 -1.18 -21.06
C ALA A 44 11.96 -2.45 -21.76
N LYS A 45 12.81 -3.48 -21.90
CA LYS A 45 12.52 -4.72 -22.64
C LYS A 45 12.53 -5.98 -21.77
N GLY A 46 12.76 -5.81 -20.46
CA GLY A 46 12.73 -6.90 -19.48
C GLY A 46 11.30 -7.35 -19.14
N PRO A 47 11.12 -8.13 -18.07
CA PRO A 47 9.82 -8.59 -17.61
C PRO A 47 8.85 -7.41 -17.40
N ASN A 48 7.63 -7.55 -17.91
CA ASN A 48 6.57 -6.55 -17.77
C ASN A 48 5.25 -7.27 -17.42
N SER A 49 4.75 -7.04 -16.23
CA SER A 49 3.51 -7.65 -15.73
C SER A 49 2.71 -6.65 -14.89
N CYS A 50 1.49 -7.01 -14.56
CA CYS A 50 0.62 -6.21 -13.72
C CYS A 50 -0.13 -7.14 -12.77
N ALA A 51 0.09 -7.02 -11.47
CA ALA A 51 -0.73 -7.66 -10.47
C ALA A 51 -2.03 -6.86 -10.25
N VAL A 52 -3.10 -7.56 -9.85
CA VAL A 52 -4.37 -6.98 -9.44
C VAL A 52 -4.83 -7.70 -8.18
N THR A 53 -4.53 -7.11 -7.04
CA THR A 53 -4.76 -7.69 -5.72
C THR A 53 -5.37 -6.66 -4.77
N ALA A 54 -6.36 -5.91 -5.30
CA ALA A 54 -7.06 -4.86 -4.56
C ALA A 54 -6.07 -3.92 -3.84
N CYS A 55 -6.29 -3.66 -2.54
CA CYS A 55 -5.45 -2.73 -1.77
C CYS A 55 -4.01 -3.22 -1.54
N ALA A 56 -3.69 -4.48 -1.78
CA ALA A 56 -2.35 -5.03 -1.66
C ALA A 56 -1.51 -4.96 -2.95
N THR A 57 -2.09 -4.47 -4.06
CA THR A 57 -1.46 -4.47 -5.40
C THR A 57 -0.07 -3.82 -5.41
N GLY A 58 0.09 -2.65 -4.78
CA GLY A 58 1.36 -1.93 -4.77
C GLY A 58 2.48 -2.74 -4.12
N ASN A 59 2.22 -3.33 -2.94
CA ASN A 59 3.20 -4.18 -2.26
C ASN A 59 3.48 -5.47 -3.03
N HIS A 60 2.47 -6.09 -3.66
CA HIS A 60 2.70 -7.26 -4.51
C HIS A 60 3.59 -6.92 -5.71
N CYS A 61 3.30 -5.83 -6.43
CA CYS A 61 4.12 -5.43 -7.59
C CYS A 61 5.58 -5.16 -7.21
N ILE A 62 5.82 -4.50 -6.06
CA ILE A 62 7.17 -4.24 -5.54
C ILE A 62 7.84 -5.56 -5.12
N GLY A 63 7.14 -6.41 -4.38
CA GLY A 63 7.65 -7.71 -3.94
C GLY A 63 7.97 -8.66 -5.10
N ASP A 64 7.10 -8.71 -6.12
CA ASP A 64 7.33 -9.53 -7.31
C ASP A 64 8.53 -9.02 -8.12
N ALA A 65 8.68 -7.69 -8.26
CA ALA A 65 9.85 -7.10 -8.91
C ALA A 65 11.15 -7.41 -8.14
N TYR A 66 11.11 -7.34 -6.80
CA TYR A 66 12.20 -7.75 -5.94
C TYR A 66 12.60 -9.22 -6.19
N ARG A 67 11.63 -10.14 -6.33
CA ARG A 67 11.89 -11.54 -6.66
C ARG A 67 12.50 -11.73 -8.05
N LEU A 68 12.06 -10.95 -9.04
CA LEU A 68 12.63 -11.00 -10.38
C LEU A 68 14.12 -10.58 -10.38
N ILE A 69 14.47 -9.53 -9.62
CA ILE A 69 15.85 -9.09 -9.46
C ILE A 69 16.67 -10.15 -8.72
N GLN A 70 16.17 -10.70 -7.61
CA GLN A 70 16.87 -11.76 -6.85
C GLN A 70 17.18 -13.00 -7.70
N ARG A 71 16.32 -13.33 -8.68
CA ARG A 71 16.55 -14.45 -9.59
C ARG A 71 17.47 -14.13 -10.75
N GLY A 72 17.86 -12.87 -10.93
CA GLY A 72 18.67 -12.42 -12.06
C GLY A 72 17.88 -12.29 -13.36
N ASP A 73 16.54 -12.19 -13.30
CA ASP A 73 15.68 -11.99 -14.48
C ASP A 73 15.77 -10.53 -14.99
N ALA A 74 16.18 -9.60 -14.14
CA ALA A 74 16.43 -8.19 -14.45
C ALA A 74 17.39 -7.57 -13.42
N ASP A 75 18.20 -6.59 -13.85
CA ASP A 75 19.05 -5.80 -12.94
C ASP A 75 18.31 -4.59 -12.37
N VAL A 76 17.35 -4.05 -13.12
CA VAL A 76 16.58 -2.86 -12.74
C VAL A 76 15.10 -3.07 -13.09
N MET A 77 14.21 -2.79 -12.14
CA MET A 77 12.76 -2.85 -12.31
C MET A 77 12.13 -1.52 -11.88
N VAL A 78 11.11 -1.09 -12.61
CA VAL A 78 10.22 0.01 -12.20
C VAL A 78 8.93 -0.63 -11.69
N ALA A 79 8.65 -0.50 -10.39
CA ALA A 79 7.53 -1.20 -9.75
C ALA A 79 6.80 -0.31 -8.73
N GLY A 80 5.53 -0.56 -8.55
CA GLY A 80 4.67 0.19 -7.62
C GLY A 80 3.19 0.00 -7.93
N GLY A 81 2.40 1.00 -7.60
CA GLY A 81 0.96 1.01 -7.85
C GLY A 81 0.48 2.38 -8.35
N ALA A 82 -0.57 2.35 -9.15
CA ALA A 82 -1.28 3.55 -9.62
C ALA A 82 -2.79 3.29 -9.60
N GLU A 83 -3.57 4.28 -9.18
CA GLU A 83 -5.02 4.20 -9.10
C GLU A 83 -5.68 5.53 -9.44
N ALA A 84 -6.79 5.48 -10.17
CA ALA A 84 -7.64 6.63 -10.51
C ALA A 84 -9.12 6.18 -10.43
N ALA A 85 -9.58 5.93 -9.20
CA ALA A 85 -10.90 5.37 -8.92
C ALA A 85 -11.90 6.41 -8.35
N VAL A 86 -11.52 7.69 -8.24
CA VAL A 86 -12.42 8.77 -7.79
C VAL A 86 -13.33 9.17 -8.95
N THR A 87 -14.29 8.30 -9.25
CA THR A 87 -15.29 8.46 -10.31
C THR A 87 -16.69 8.32 -9.71
N PRO A 88 -17.76 8.77 -10.37
CA PRO A 88 -19.13 8.60 -9.88
C PRO A 88 -19.45 7.14 -9.52
N LEU A 89 -19.10 6.18 -10.39
CA LEU A 89 -19.36 4.76 -10.15
C LEU A 89 -18.46 4.19 -9.05
N GLY A 90 -17.20 4.61 -9.00
CA GLY A 90 -16.26 4.22 -7.95
C GLY A 90 -16.72 4.65 -6.56
N VAL A 91 -17.08 5.93 -6.42
CA VAL A 91 -17.62 6.47 -5.16
C VAL A 91 -18.96 5.81 -4.79
N ALA A 92 -19.89 5.70 -5.74
CA ALA A 92 -21.18 5.07 -5.50
C ALA A 92 -21.03 3.59 -5.08
N GLY A 93 -20.13 2.84 -5.71
CA GLY A 93 -19.87 1.43 -5.40
C GLY A 93 -19.35 1.25 -3.96
N PHE A 94 -18.33 2.01 -3.55
CA PHE A 94 -17.81 1.93 -2.20
C PHE A 94 -18.77 2.49 -1.14
N ALA A 95 -19.56 3.54 -1.48
CA ALA A 95 -20.62 4.05 -0.61
C ALA A 95 -21.73 3.00 -0.38
N SER A 96 -22.16 2.31 -1.44
CA SER A 96 -23.14 1.21 -1.34
C SER A 96 -22.62 0.05 -0.50
N ALA A 97 -21.31 -0.22 -0.55
CA ALA A 97 -20.64 -1.21 0.28
C ALA A 97 -20.46 -0.75 1.75
N LYS A 98 -20.86 0.48 2.09
CA LYS A 98 -20.69 1.11 3.41
C LYS A 98 -19.23 1.14 3.86
N ALA A 99 -18.30 1.32 2.92
CA ALA A 99 -16.88 1.31 3.17
C ALA A 99 -16.29 2.72 3.35
N LEU A 100 -16.98 3.76 2.83
CA LEU A 100 -16.53 5.14 2.89
C LEU A 100 -16.99 5.85 4.16
N SER A 101 -16.19 6.81 4.62
CA SER A 101 -16.58 7.78 5.64
C SER A 101 -17.71 8.68 5.11
N PHE A 102 -18.66 9.01 6.00
CA PHE A 102 -19.76 9.94 5.74
C PHE A 102 -19.50 11.36 6.26
N ARG A 103 -18.30 11.63 6.75
CA ARG A 103 -17.91 12.93 7.37
C ARG A 103 -17.65 14.01 6.32
N ASN A 104 -18.70 14.37 5.56
CA ASN A 104 -18.61 15.36 4.49
C ASN A 104 -18.55 16.81 4.98
N ASP A 105 -19.03 17.07 6.22
CA ASP A 105 -19.00 18.41 6.83
C ASP A 105 -17.58 18.81 7.28
N GLU A 106 -16.72 17.83 7.55
CA GLU A 106 -15.32 18.04 7.95
C GLU A 106 -14.39 17.12 7.13
N PRO A 107 -14.26 17.30 5.81
CA PRO A 107 -13.58 16.35 4.93
C PRO A 107 -12.09 16.15 5.26
N THR A 108 -11.42 17.18 5.79
CA THR A 108 -10.01 17.09 6.22
C THR A 108 -9.82 16.25 7.49
N LYS A 109 -10.90 15.94 8.22
CA LYS A 109 -10.92 15.11 9.42
C LYS A 109 -11.57 13.73 9.20
N ALA A 110 -11.94 13.43 7.96
CA ALA A 110 -12.68 12.20 7.65
C ALA A 110 -11.81 10.95 7.76
N SER A 111 -10.59 10.97 7.19
CA SER A 111 -9.64 9.87 7.36
C SER A 111 -8.98 9.96 8.73
N ARG A 112 -9.32 9.03 9.61
CA ARG A 112 -8.88 9.02 11.02
C ARG A 112 -8.56 7.61 11.54
N PRO A 113 -7.51 6.97 10.98
CA PRO A 113 -7.13 5.62 11.38
C PRO A 113 -6.90 5.53 12.90
N PHE A 114 -7.33 4.40 13.49
CA PHE A 114 -7.18 4.07 14.92
C PHE A 114 -7.97 4.97 15.89
N ASP A 115 -8.66 5.99 15.40
CA ASP A 115 -9.54 6.83 16.20
C ASP A 115 -10.88 6.12 16.46
N LYS A 116 -11.47 6.32 17.64
CA LYS A 116 -12.76 5.68 18.01
C LYS A 116 -13.93 6.16 17.16
N ASP A 117 -13.83 7.38 16.62
CA ASP A 117 -14.88 8.02 15.83
C ASP A 117 -14.69 7.78 14.30
N ARG A 118 -13.82 6.83 13.91
CA ARG A 118 -13.66 6.42 12.51
C ARG A 118 -14.92 5.73 11.99
N ASP A 119 -15.30 6.01 10.76
CA ASP A 119 -16.55 5.54 10.17
C ASP A 119 -16.40 4.98 8.74
N GLY A 120 -15.17 4.84 8.24
CA GLY A 120 -14.86 4.36 6.90
C GLY A 120 -13.62 5.05 6.32
N PHE A 121 -13.17 4.57 5.18
CA PHE A 121 -12.02 5.19 4.52
C PHE A 121 -12.43 6.39 3.64
N VAL A 122 -11.46 7.25 3.35
CA VAL A 122 -11.58 8.29 2.33
C VAL A 122 -10.93 7.78 1.05
N LEU A 123 -11.66 7.78 -0.05
CA LEU A 123 -11.13 7.35 -1.35
C LEU A 123 -10.08 8.36 -1.85
N GLY A 124 -8.89 7.87 -2.14
CA GLY A 124 -7.81 8.61 -2.76
C GLY A 124 -7.41 8.04 -4.10
N GLU A 125 -6.67 8.81 -4.89
CA GLU A 125 -6.06 8.37 -6.14
C GLU A 125 -4.65 8.94 -6.29
N GLY A 126 -3.83 8.31 -7.11
CA GLY A 126 -2.45 8.70 -7.33
C GLY A 126 -1.56 7.53 -7.73
N ALA A 127 -0.25 7.71 -7.58
CA ALA A 127 0.74 6.69 -7.87
C ALA A 127 1.93 6.77 -6.91
N GLY A 128 2.46 5.59 -6.54
CA GLY A 128 3.74 5.44 -5.86
C GLY A 128 4.57 4.41 -6.60
N VAL A 129 5.76 4.81 -7.07
CA VAL A 129 6.61 3.97 -7.93
C VAL A 129 8.05 4.05 -7.45
N LEU A 130 8.71 2.90 -7.39
CA LEU A 130 10.11 2.74 -7.05
C LEU A 130 10.90 2.31 -8.30
N VAL A 131 12.12 2.77 -8.40
CA VAL A 131 13.16 2.13 -9.22
C VAL A 131 13.92 1.20 -8.29
N ILE A 132 13.78 -0.10 -8.51
CA ILE A 132 14.41 -1.15 -7.73
C ILE A 132 15.57 -1.67 -8.57
N GLU A 133 16.74 -1.78 -7.96
CA GLU A 133 17.98 -2.11 -8.65
C GLU A 133 18.77 -3.13 -7.82
N GLU A 134 19.44 -4.05 -8.48
CA GLU A 134 20.37 -4.96 -7.83
C GLU A 134 21.48 -4.14 -7.12
N LEU A 135 21.85 -4.55 -5.90
CA LEU A 135 22.66 -3.72 -5.01
C LEU A 135 24.05 -3.42 -5.60
N GLU A 136 24.75 -4.44 -6.09
CA GLU A 136 26.10 -4.25 -6.65
C GLU A 136 26.05 -3.40 -7.93
N HIS A 137 25.02 -3.56 -8.75
CA HIS A 137 24.79 -2.73 -9.92
C HIS A 137 24.59 -1.26 -9.53
N ALA A 138 23.78 -0.97 -8.49
CA ALA A 138 23.55 0.37 -7.99
C ALA A 138 24.84 1.00 -7.41
N LEU A 139 25.60 0.22 -6.63
CA LEU A 139 26.88 0.65 -6.04
C LEU A 139 27.92 0.99 -7.11
N GLN A 140 28.05 0.15 -8.16
CA GLN A 140 28.95 0.39 -9.29
C GLN A 140 28.59 1.67 -10.06
N ARG A 141 27.31 2.01 -10.16
CA ARG A 141 26.84 3.25 -10.78
C ARG A 141 27.05 4.50 -9.90
N GLY A 142 27.33 4.32 -8.60
CA GLY A 142 27.50 5.42 -7.65
C GLY A 142 26.25 6.24 -7.42
N VAL A 143 25.06 5.63 -7.53
CA VAL A 143 23.77 6.31 -7.37
C VAL A 143 23.36 6.39 -5.91
N ARG A 144 22.45 7.32 -5.60
CA ARG A 144 21.83 7.41 -4.29
C ARG A 144 20.93 6.21 -4.04
N ILE A 145 21.16 5.51 -2.94
CA ILE A 145 20.32 4.42 -2.46
C ILE A 145 19.51 4.95 -1.27
N TYR A 146 18.18 4.85 -1.34
CA TYR A 146 17.28 5.28 -0.25
C TYR A 146 17.10 4.21 0.82
N GLY A 147 17.30 2.97 0.47
CA GLY A 147 17.21 1.80 1.32
C GLY A 147 17.17 0.52 0.50
N GLU A 148 17.09 -0.60 1.16
CA GLU A 148 17.08 -1.93 0.56
C GLU A 148 15.80 -2.66 0.93
N ILE A 149 15.22 -3.42 -0.01
CA ILE A 149 14.13 -4.35 0.25
C ILE A 149 14.78 -5.64 0.71
N ILE A 150 14.50 -6.07 1.94
CA ILE A 150 15.08 -7.28 2.51
C ILE A 150 14.07 -8.39 2.75
N GLY A 151 12.77 -8.08 2.73
CA GLY A 151 11.74 -9.08 2.97
C GLY A 151 10.43 -8.80 2.27
N TYR A 152 9.81 -9.87 1.80
CA TYR A 152 8.48 -9.88 1.19
C TYR A 152 7.68 -11.07 1.67
N GLY A 153 6.56 -10.79 2.32
CA GLY A 153 5.55 -11.77 2.72
C GLY A 153 4.26 -11.58 1.94
N MET A 154 3.65 -12.67 1.51
CA MET A 154 2.33 -12.66 0.88
C MET A 154 1.53 -13.89 1.25
N ASN A 155 0.22 -13.75 1.37
CA ASN A 155 -0.71 -14.86 1.60
C ASN A 155 -2.16 -14.47 1.28
N SER A 156 -3.07 -15.40 1.58
CA SER A 156 -4.52 -15.15 1.53
C SER A 156 -5.18 -15.55 2.85
N ASP A 157 -6.23 -14.81 3.24
CA ASP A 157 -7.08 -15.13 4.39
C ASP A 157 -7.95 -16.38 4.17
N ALA A 158 -8.38 -16.59 2.92
CA ALA A 158 -9.36 -17.62 2.54
C ALA A 158 -10.62 -17.60 3.44
N TYR A 159 -11.14 -16.39 3.72
CA TYR A 159 -12.22 -16.20 4.70
C TYR A 159 -13.45 -15.52 4.11
N HIS A 160 -13.35 -14.26 3.66
CA HIS A 160 -14.48 -13.47 3.19
C HIS A 160 -14.05 -12.50 2.09
N ILE A 161 -14.99 -12.09 1.21
CA ILE A 161 -14.68 -11.23 0.06
C ILE A 161 -14.22 -9.81 0.43
N THR A 162 -14.63 -9.28 1.59
CA THR A 162 -14.33 -7.89 2.00
C THR A 162 -13.87 -7.74 3.45
N ALA A 163 -14.16 -8.71 4.31
CA ALA A 163 -13.83 -8.63 5.73
C ALA A 163 -12.64 -9.52 6.08
N PRO A 164 -11.64 -9.02 6.82
CA PRO A 164 -10.60 -9.88 7.39
C PRO A 164 -11.16 -10.76 8.51
N PRO A 165 -10.52 -11.89 8.82
CA PRO A 165 -10.83 -12.68 10.01
C PRO A 165 -10.68 -11.82 11.26
N GLU A 166 -11.57 -12.00 12.23
CA GLU A 166 -11.61 -11.19 13.46
C GLU A 166 -10.26 -11.17 14.21
N GLU A 167 -9.58 -12.31 14.25
CA GLU A 167 -8.28 -12.47 14.88
C GLU A 167 -7.08 -12.01 14.02
N GLY A 168 -7.32 -11.54 12.79
CA GLY A 168 -6.27 -11.04 11.90
C GLY A 168 -5.21 -12.08 11.50
N GLU A 169 -5.58 -13.36 11.46
CA GLU A 169 -4.64 -14.46 11.26
C GLU A 169 -3.83 -14.33 9.95
N GLY A 170 -4.48 -13.92 8.85
CA GLY A 170 -3.80 -13.72 7.58
C GLY A 170 -2.76 -12.61 7.66
N ALA A 171 -3.08 -11.48 8.33
CA ALA A 171 -2.14 -10.39 8.56
C ALA A 171 -0.95 -10.85 9.42
N VAL A 172 -1.20 -11.64 10.48
CA VAL A 172 -0.15 -12.25 11.32
C VAL A 172 0.80 -13.07 10.45
N ARG A 173 0.28 -14.04 9.71
CA ARG A 173 1.10 -14.92 8.85
C ARG A 173 1.86 -14.13 7.78
N CYS A 174 1.26 -13.06 7.23
CA CYS A 174 1.90 -12.25 6.22
C CYS A 174 3.12 -11.52 6.78
N MET A 175 2.99 -10.88 7.95
CA MET A 175 4.11 -10.24 8.64
C MET A 175 5.20 -11.25 9.03
N GLU A 176 4.82 -12.42 9.55
CA GLU A 176 5.77 -13.49 9.88
C GLU A 176 6.53 -14.02 8.65
N LEU A 177 5.84 -14.16 7.50
CA LEU A 177 6.47 -14.54 6.24
C LEU A 177 7.48 -13.49 5.77
N ALA A 178 7.16 -12.19 5.90
CA ALA A 178 8.08 -11.12 5.55
C ALA A 178 9.32 -11.12 6.47
N LEU A 179 9.14 -11.30 7.79
CA LEU A 179 10.25 -11.43 8.74
C LEU A 179 11.15 -12.62 8.44
N LYS A 180 10.53 -13.78 8.15
CA LYS A 180 11.26 -15.00 7.77
C LYS A 180 12.06 -14.81 6.48
N ASP A 181 11.47 -14.17 5.49
CA ASP A 181 12.13 -13.89 4.21
C ASP A 181 13.32 -12.93 4.38
N ALA A 182 13.13 -11.89 5.21
CA ALA A 182 14.19 -10.94 5.55
C ALA A 182 15.33 -11.56 6.39
N GLY A 183 15.11 -12.71 7.00
CA GLY A 183 16.10 -13.35 7.90
C GLY A 183 16.36 -12.55 9.18
N ILE A 184 15.41 -11.71 9.62
CA ILE A 184 15.55 -10.86 10.81
C ILE A 184 14.59 -11.27 11.93
N ASN A 185 14.95 -10.92 13.15
CA ASN A 185 14.07 -11.08 14.30
C ASN A 185 13.06 -9.93 14.40
N ARG A 186 11.94 -10.18 15.08
CA ARG A 186 10.86 -9.20 15.27
C ARG A 186 11.30 -7.93 16.01
N ASP A 187 12.28 -8.02 16.90
CA ASP A 187 12.84 -6.89 17.66
C ASP A 187 13.69 -5.93 16.82
N GLN A 188 14.02 -6.31 15.59
CA GLN A 188 14.75 -5.45 14.66
C GLN A 188 13.84 -4.50 13.87
N ILE A 189 12.50 -4.68 13.91
CA ILE A 189 11.57 -3.74 13.27
C ILE A 189 11.50 -2.45 14.10
N GLY A 190 11.87 -1.35 13.48
CA GLY A 190 11.91 -0.02 14.10
C GLY A 190 10.69 0.86 13.81
N TYR A 191 9.88 0.51 12.79
CA TYR A 191 8.69 1.26 12.39
C TYR A 191 7.75 0.37 11.58
N ILE A 192 6.46 0.59 11.73
CA ILE A 192 5.41 -0.04 10.92
C ILE A 192 4.58 1.04 10.21
N ASN A 193 4.60 1.05 8.88
CA ASN A 193 3.59 1.74 8.09
C ASN A 193 2.39 0.79 7.95
N ALA A 194 1.36 1.05 8.73
CA ALA A 194 0.21 0.20 8.83
C ALA A 194 -0.73 0.35 7.62
N HIS A 195 -1.49 -0.70 7.35
CA HIS A 195 -2.58 -0.60 6.39
C HIS A 195 -3.62 0.44 6.83
N GLY A 196 -4.04 0.43 8.07
CA GLY A 196 -4.79 1.48 8.79
C GLY A 196 -5.71 2.34 7.93
N THR A 197 -6.89 1.82 7.56
CA THR A 197 -7.76 2.45 6.56
C THR A 197 -8.82 3.38 7.14
N SER A 198 -8.84 3.62 8.46
CA SER A 198 -9.93 4.35 9.14
C SER A 198 -11.24 3.56 9.15
N THR A 199 -11.16 2.23 9.20
CA THR A 199 -12.30 1.30 9.25
C THR A 199 -12.26 0.42 10.49
N MET A 200 -13.24 -0.47 10.64
CA MET A 200 -13.22 -1.46 11.72
C MET A 200 -12.01 -2.41 11.67
N ALA A 201 -11.37 -2.55 10.49
CA ALA A 201 -10.19 -3.38 10.31
C ALA A 201 -8.95 -2.87 11.07
N ASP A 202 -8.89 -1.59 11.45
CA ASP A 202 -7.77 -1.00 12.19
C ASP A 202 -7.53 -1.70 13.53
N ALA A 203 -8.61 -2.07 14.24
CA ALA A 203 -8.52 -2.84 15.49
C ALA A 203 -8.03 -4.28 15.26
N ILE A 204 -8.37 -4.87 14.10
CA ILE A 204 -7.91 -6.20 13.71
C ILE A 204 -6.41 -6.16 13.40
N GLU A 205 -5.94 -5.16 12.66
CA GLU A 205 -4.51 -4.96 12.40
C GLU A 205 -3.73 -4.73 13.69
N THR A 206 -4.27 -3.95 14.62
CA THR A 206 -3.69 -3.76 15.96
C THR A 206 -3.48 -5.10 16.67
N ARG A 207 -4.50 -5.96 16.69
CA ARG A 207 -4.38 -7.31 17.27
C ARG A 207 -3.32 -8.15 16.55
N ALA A 208 -3.29 -8.10 15.23
CA ALA A 208 -2.30 -8.83 14.44
C ALA A 208 -0.87 -8.38 14.76
N ILE A 209 -0.61 -7.07 14.84
CA ILE A 209 0.69 -6.51 15.25
C ILE A 209 1.08 -7.01 16.64
N LYS A 210 0.16 -6.95 17.61
CA LYS A 210 0.42 -7.46 18.97
C LYS A 210 0.74 -8.95 18.99
N ARG A 211 0.07 -9.75 18.19
CA ARG A 211 0.33 -11.21 18.09
C ARG A 211 1.72 -11.50 17.52
N VAL A 212 2.16 -10.75 16.51
CA VAL A 212 3.49 -10.95 15.92
C VAL A 212 4.60 -10.48 16.84
N PHE A 213 4.46 -9.27 17.40
CA PHE A 213 5.54 -8.59 18.10
C PHE A 213 5.50 -8.75 19.63
N GLY A 214 4.40 -9.27 20.22
CA GLY A 214 4.24 -9.41 21.66
C GLY A 214 4.41 -8.09 22.38
N GLU A 215 5.11 -8.06 23.51
CA GLU A 215 5.41 -6.85 24.28
C GLU A 215 6.19 -5.80 23.50
N GLN A 216 6.92 -6.21 22.46
CA GLN A 216 7.66 -5.29 21.58
C GLN A 216 6.71 -4.39 20.76
N ALA A 217 5.48 -4.84 20.48
CA ALA A 217 4.48 -4.06 19.76
C ALA A 217 4.24 -2.67 20.37
N PHE A 218 4.29 -2.56 21.70
CA PHE A 218 4.10 -1.30 22.42
C PHE A 218 5.28 -0.33 22.33
N ARG A 219 6.41 -0.77 21.77
CA ARG A 219 7.63 0.03 21.60
C ARG A 219 7.91 0.38 20.15
N ILE A 220 7.25 -0.28 19.22
CA ILE A 220 7.40 -0.02 17.78
C ILE A 220 6.46 1.13 17.41
N PRO A 221 6.98 2.27 16.93
CA PRO A 221 6.14 3.31 16.35
C PRO A 221 5.37 2.77 15.14
N VAL A 222 4.08 3.05 15.09
CA VAL A 222 3.16 2.69 13.99
C VAL A 222 2.55 3.96 13.44
N SER A 223 2.34 4.08 12.14
CA SER A 223 1.46 5.12 11.63
C SER A 223 0.72 4.67 10.39
N SER A 224 -0.44 5.29 10.14
CA SER A 224 -1.12 5.20 8.86
C SER A 224 -1.04 6.52 8.13
N THR A 225 -0.30 6.53 7.04
CA THR A 225 -0.21 7.68 6.13
C THR A 225 -1.50 7.93 5.36
N LYS A 226 -2.43 6.96 5.35
CA LYS A 226 -3.78 7.13 4.81
C LYS A 226 -4.61 8.20 5.55
N SER A 227 -4.20 8.57 6.77
CA SER A 227 -4.77 9.74 7.45
C SER A 227 -4.59 11.04 6.67
N MET A 228 -3.51 11.14 5.87
CA MET A 228 -3.16 12.33 5.06
C MET A 228 -3.54 12.17 3.59
N THR A 229 -3.41 10.98 3.02
CA THR A 229 -3.59 10.73 1.59
C THR A 229 -4.98 10.18 1.23
N GLY A 230 -5.73 9.68 2.20
CA GLY A 230 -6.83 8.76 1.95
C GLY A 230 -6.30 7.39 1.51
N HIS A 231 -7.20 6.51 1.14
CA HIS A 231 -6.87 5.17 0.68
C HIS A 231 -6.81 5.11 -0.85
N LEU A 232 -5.61 4.97 -1.40
CA LEU A 232 -5.36 4.95 -2.85
C LEU A 232 -5.57 3.55 -3.46
N LEU A 233 -6.26 2.64 -2.78
CA LEU A 233 -6.56 1.29 -3.25
C LEU A 233 -5.30 0.57 -3.77
N GLY A 234 -5.25 0.25 -5.07
CA GLY A 234 -4.10 -0.43 -5.68
C GLY A 234 -2.79 0.36 -5.66
N ALA A 235 -2.85 1.69 -5.56
CA ALA A 235 -1.66 2.54 -5.43
C ALA A 235 -1.15 2.67 -3.98
N ALA A 236 -1.96 2.29 -2.98
CA ALA A 236 -1.65 2.52 -1.57
C ALA A 236 -0.29 1.95 -1.15
N GLY A 237 -0.05 0.66 -1.40
CA GLY A 237 1.23 0.03 -1.06
C GLY A 237 2.44 0.67 -1.75
N GLY A 238 2.26 1.18 -2.97
CA GLY A 238 3.32 1.88 -3.70
C GLY A 238 3.73 3.19 -3.03
N ILE A 239 2.77 4.04 -2.68
CA ILE A 239 3.07 5.31 -2.00
C ILE A 239 3.58 5.08 -0.57
N GLU A 240 3.06 4.08 0.13
CA GLU A 240 3.48 3.71 1.48
C GLU A 240 4.90 3.14 1.52
N ALA A 241 5.30 2.40 0.49
CA ALA A 241 6.69 1.98 0.30
C ALA A 241 7.63 3.19 0.13
N VAL A 242 7.22 4.19 -0.68
CA VAL A 242 7.96 5.46 -0.81
C VAL A 242 8.09 6.16 0.53
N PHE A 243 7.00 6.31 1.30
CA PHE A 243 7.05 6.95 2.62
C PHE A 243 7.90 6.18 3.62
N SER A 244 7.86 4.85 3.60
CA SER A 244 8.69 4.01 4.48
C SER A 244 10.19 4.18 4.19
N LEU A 245 10.57 4.19 2.91
CA LEU A 245 11.96 4.43 2.49
C LEU A 245 12.41 5.86 2.83
N LEU A 246 11.57 6.87 2.63
CA LEU A 246 11.89 8.25 3.00
C LEU A 246 11.98 8.42 4.52
N ALA A 247 11.17 7.71 5.29
CA ALA A 247 11.26 7.70 6.75
C ALA A 247 12.61 7.14 7.23
N LEU A 248 13.07 6.03 6.63
CA LEU A 248 14.40 5.46 6.87
C LEU A 248 15.52 6.44 6.49
N PHE A 249 15.41 7.03 5.31
CA PHE A 249 16.44 7.90 4.75
C PHE A 249 16.59 9.22 5.53
N HIS A 250 15.47 9.85 5.89
CA HIS A 250 15.48 11.16 6.57
C HIS A 250 15.46 11.04 8.11
N GLY A 251 15.20 9.87 8.67
CA GLY A 251 15.07 9.70 10.13
C GLY A 251 13.86 10.44 10.71
N VAL A 252 12.75 10.51 9.95
CA VAL A 252 11.51 11.19 10.38
C VAL A 252 10.33 10.29 10.07
N LEU A 253 9.60 9.87 11.10
CA LEU A 253 8.41 9.05 10.98
C LEU A 253 7.18 9.91 10.68
N PRO A 254 6.39 9.58 9.65
CA PRO A 254 5.14 10.28 9.35
C PRO A 254 4.10 10.03 10.44
N PRO A 255 3.20 11.00 10.72
CA PRO A 255 2.17 10.85 11.73
C PRO A 255 0.94 10.10 11.21
N THR A 256 0.11 9.63 12.16
CA THR A 256 -1.33 9.43 11.93
C THR A 256 -2.05 10.70 12.35
N ILE A 257 -2.49 11.52 11.41
CA ILE A 257 -3.27 12.73 11.75
C ILE A 257 -4.73 12.37 12.05
N ASN A 258 -5.46 13.30 12.67
CA ASN A 258 -6.86 13.13 13.09
C ASN A 258 -7.05 12.03 14.16
N LEU A 259 -6.00 11.60 14.81
CA LEU A 259 -6.06 10.69 15.95
C LEU A 259 -6.23 11.53 17.23
N ASP A 260 -7.46 12.00 17.45
CA ASP A 260 -7.81 12.87 18.58
C ASP A 260 -8.35 12.08 19.77
N HIS A 261 -9.07 10.99 19.46
CA HIS A 261 -9.68 10.09 20.44
C HIS A 261 -9.28 8.63 20.13
N PRO A 262 -8.12 8.15 20.62
CA PRO A 262 -7.70 6.77 20.35
C PRO A 262 -8.78 5.75 20.75
N ASP A 263 -9.03 4.77 19.86
CA ASP A 263 -9.89 3.65 20.18
C ASP A 263 -9.21 2.77 21.25
N PRO A 264 -9.88 2.40 22.35
CA PRO A 264 -9.30 1.49 23.35
C PRO A 264 -8.82 0.15 22.81
N ALA A 265 -9.37 -0.32 21.67
CA ALA A 265 -8.89 -1.51 20.96
C ALA A 265 -7.62 -1.26 20.14
N CYS A 266 -7.25 0.01 19.94
CA CYS A 266 -6.08 0.48 19.20
C CYS A 266 -5.15 1.21 20.18
N ASP A 267 -4.36 0.46 20.95
CA ASP A 267 -3.59 0.92 22.10
C ASP A 267 -2.07 0.93 21.90
N LEU A 268 -1.61 0.95 20.62
CA LEU A 268 -0.20 1.06 20.28
C LEU A 268 0.24 2.52 20.11
N ASP A 269 1.53 2.76 19.87
CA ASP A 269 2.07 4.10 19.58
C ASP A 269 1.86 4.46 18.10
N TYR A 270 0.77 5.12 17.76
CA TYR A 270 0.40 5.47 16.38
C TYR A 270 0.96 6.81 15.88
N ILE A 271 1.93 7.39 16.55
CA ILE A 271 2.54 8.70 16.19
C ILE A 271 1.45 9.77 15.96
N PRO A 272 0.65 10.14 16.97
CA PRO A 272 -0.53 10.96 16.75
C PRO A 272 -0.18 12.38 16.30
N ASN A 273 -0.82 12.83 15.23
CA ASN A 273 -0.91 14.20 14.73
C ASN A 273 0.39 14.91 14.33
N LYS A 274 1.56 14.50 14.81
CA LYS A 274 2.85 15.17 14.51
C LYS A 274 3.92 14.17 14.13
N ALA A 275 4.66 14.48 13.06
CA ALA A 275 5.82 13.70 12.66
C ALA A 275 6.87 13.65 13.80
N ARG A 276 7.58 12.52 13.90
CA ARG A 276 8.55 12.26 14.98
C ARG A 276 9.92 11.96 14.40
N PRO A 277 10.97 12.72 14.77
CA PRO A 277 12.35 12.33 14.50
C PRO A 277 12.66 10.99 15.17
N SER A 278 13.22 10.05 14.41
CA SER A 278 13.60 8.73 14.92
C SER A 278 14.62 8.07 13.97
N ALA A 279 15.78 7.71 14.51
CA ALA A 279 16.81 6.99 13.77
C ALA A 279 16.47 5.49 13.75
N ILE A 280 15.58 5.09 12.87
CA ILE A 280 15.24 3.68 12.66
C ILE A 280 16.12 3.05 11.59
N LYS A 281 16.35 1.72 11.70
CA LYS A 281 17.09 0.94 10.71
C LYS A 281 16.19 0.18 9.75
N THR A 282 15.03 -0.28 10.23
CA THR A 282 14.11 -1.13 9.46
C THR A 282 12.68 -0.61 9.55
N ALA A 283 11.95 -0.79 8.47
CA ALA A 283 10.52 -0.45 8.39
C ALA A 283 9.75 -1.62 7.76
N LEU A 284 8.59 -1.94 8.32
CA LEU A 284 7.61 -2.86 7.77
C LEU A 284 6.46 -2.06 7.15
N SER A 285 6.04 -2.39 5.93
CA SER A 285 4.86 -1.81 5.27
C SER A 285 3.81 -2.88 5.03
N ASN A 286 2.60 -2.69 5.57
CA ASN A 286 1.48 -3.62 5.50
C ASN A 286 0.46 -3.19 4.45
N SER A 287 -0.01 -4.13 3.66
CA SER A 287 -1.15 -3.93 2.75
C SER A 287 -2.07 -5.15 2.79
N PHE A 288 -3.33 -4.92 3.16
CA PHE A 288 -4.36 -5.97 3.28
C PHE A 288 -5.55 -5.60 2.38
N GLY A 289 -5.87 -6.48 1.42
CA GLY A 289 -6.83 -6.18 0.36
C GLY A 289 -8.13 -6.98 0.44
N PHE A 290 -9.19 -6.41 -0.13
CA PHE A 290 -10.40 -7.15 -0.41
C PHE A 290 -10.08 -8.43 -1.20
N GLY A 291 -10.83 -9.50 -0.94
CA GLY A 291 -10.48 -10.85 -1.40
C GLY A 291 -9.58 -11.61 -0.42
N GLY A 292 -9.21 -10.97 0.70
CA GLY A 292 -8.33 -11.55 1.72
C GLY A 292 -6.89 -11.68 1.24
N VAL A 293 -6.44 -10.81 0.35
CA VAL A 293 -5.07 -10.82 -0.18
C VAL A 293 -4.18 -9.89 0.65
N ASN A 294 -3.06 -10.41 1.13
CA ASN A 294 -2.17 -9.72 2.05
C ASN A 294 -0.75 -9.66 1.48
N ALA A 295 -0.09 -8.52 1.63
CA ALA A 295 1.31 -8.33 1.26
C ALA A 295 2.02 -7.41 2.26
N CYS A 296 3.18 -7.84 2.73
CA CYS A 296 4.05 -7.08 3.63
C CYS A 296 5.44 -6.95 3.01
N LEU A 297 6.02 -5.76 3.09
CA LEU A 297 7.39 -5.49 2.66
C LEU A 297 8.23 -5.04 3.85
N ILE A 298 9.49 -5.47 3.90
CA ILE A 298 10.46 -4.99 4.88
C ILE A 298 11.58 -4.27 4.14
N PHE A 299 11.84 -3.05 4.59
CA PHE A 299 12.91 -2.20 4.11
C PHE A 299 13.96 -1.99 5.19
N THR A 300 15.21 -1.88 4.80
CA THR A 300 16.30 -1.47 5.69
C THR A 300 17.06 -0.29 5.13
N ARG A 301 17.63 0.51 6.02
CA ARG A 301 18.59 1.54 5.63
C ARG A 301 19.91 0.86 5.30
N LEU A 302 20.50 1.21 4.17
CA LEU A 302 21.86 0.82 3.88
C LEU A 302 22.80 1.57 4.83
N ASP A 303 23.53 0.84 5.67
CA ASP A 303 24.59 1.45 6.49
C ASP A 303 25.74 1.84 5.56
N ALA A 304 26.15 3.11 5.62
CA ALA A 304 27.22 3.68 4.78
C ALA A 304 28.60 3.15 5.17
#